data_73339f8e0e537caf358754bc7cad920b
#
_entry.id   73339f8e0e537caf358754bc7cad920b
#
_cell.length_a   1.000
_cell.length_b   1.000
_cell.length_c   1.000
_cell.angle_alpha   90.00
_cell.angle_beta   90.00
_cell.angle_gamma   90.00
#
_symmetry.space_group_name_H-M   'P 1'
#
loop_
_entity.id
_entity.type
_entity.pdbx_description
1 polymer ?
#
loop_
_entity_poly.entity_id
_entity_poly.type
_entity_poly.pdbx_seq_one_letter_code
_entity_poly.pdbx_strand_id
1 'polypeptide(L)'
;LYSGSTLVGESPLYSTATTINYVDSFVVANTDTVWFNLSADAVHPSNNRPQIRLRVKLPTSGYKVVLKSGAASGTVHYWNVTELTSDVGNWGMPFSTFAVPGISLTAGDKTYGIGAPACSYSCMTVAAYAAEFVVNGSLYGGQFASFSSVGPLINNTLKPDISGPGVSVASSISSYTDNNFSQITSVMFNGRTYPFARFSGTSMSSPVVAGVVALILEANPYLSPQQIKDIIKQTARLDQYTVPSPPHSTKWGWGKINAHAAIVLALNTTGVQQLKEEPTWDIFPNPTSGKVTISNLLGDVQSLQVFDYTGKLQTVKRIGSVFNLSQLASGIYIVRIVRENKVEQR
;
A
#
# COMPACT_ATOMS: atom_id res chain seq x y z
N LEU A 1 -17.90 -21.62 16.93
CA LEU A 1 -17.35 -22.71 16.14
C LEU A 1 -18.46 -23.61 15.66
N TYR A 2 -18.43 -23.97 14.39
CA TYR A 2 -19.37 -24.90 13.77
C TYR A 2 -18.63 -26.10 13.18
N SER A 3 -19.20 -27.27 13.34
CA SER A 3 -18.85 -28.48 12.59
C SER A 3 -20.00 -28.79 11.63
N GLY A 4 -19.77 -28.71 10.33
CA GLY A 4 -20.87 -28.68 9.35
C GLY A 4 -21.81 -27.49 9.56
N SER A 5 -23.08 -27.76 9.90
CA SER A 5 -24.10 -26.74 10.27
C SER A 5 -24.38 -26.69 11.78
N THR A 6 -23.71 -27.51 12.59
CA THR A 6 -23.96 -27.62 14.03
C THR A 6 -23.02 -26.72 14.81
N LEU A 7 -23.57 -25.89 15.71
CA LEU A 7 -22.79 -25.14 16.69
C LEU A 7 -22.18 -26.12 17.71
N VAL A 8 -20.86 -26.11 17.83
CA VAL A 8 -20.11 -27.04 18.69
C VAL A 8 -19.31 -26.35 19.78
N GLY A 9 -19.21 -25.04 19.75
CA GLY A 9 -18.56 -24.26 20.80
C GLY A 9 -18.71 -22.75 20.55
N GLU A 10 -18.81 -21.98 21.63
CA GLU A 10 -18.97 -20.52 21.57
C GLU A 10 -18.11 -19.85 22.66
N SER A 11 -17.44 -18.77 22.34
CA SER A 11 -16.72 -17.93 23.29
C SER A 11 -17.68 -16.99 24.03
N PRO A 12 -17.29 -16.45 25.21
CA PRO A 12 -17.96 -15.27 25.75
C PRO A 12 -17.98 -14.10 24.77
N LEU A 13 -18.87 -13.15 25.01
CA LEU A 13 -18.87 -11.88 24.30
C LEU A 13 -17.84 -10.93 24.93
N TYR A 14 -17.04 -10.30 24.10
CA TYR A 14 -16.07 -9.30 24.50
C TYR A 14 -16.53 -7.91 24.05
N SER A 15 -16.44 -6.94 24.95
CA SER A 15 -16.83 -5.56 24.69
C SER A 15 -15.64 -4.75 24.22
N THR A 16 -15.87 -3.86 23.24
CA THR A 16 -14.89 -2.83 22.83
C THR A 16 -15.04 -1.53 23.61
N ALA A 17 -15.88 -1.48 24.66
CA ALA A 17 -16.03 -0.29 25.49
C ALA A 17 -14.75 0.06 26.28
N THR A 18 -13.90 -0.92 26.52
CA THR A 18 -12.60 -0.76 27.17
C THR A 18 -11.53 -1.48 26.38
N THR A 19 -10.30 -0.97 26.45
CA THR A 19 -9.16 -1.65 25.87
C THR A 19 -8.86 -2.94 26.62
N ILE A 20 -8.75 -4.03 25.87
CA ILE A 20 -8.39 -5.36 26.37
C ILE A 20 -7.01 -5.67 25.82
N ASN A 21 -6.02 -5.77 26.69
CA ASN A 21 -4.74 -6.36 26.37
C ASN A 21 -4.95 -7.84 26.02
N TYR A 22 -3.97 -8.50 25.50
CA TYR A 22 -4.11 -9.89 25.06
C TYR A 22 -4.74 -10.79 26.10
N VAL A 23 -5.82 -11.48 25.69
CA VAL A 23 -6.46 -12.56 26.43
C VAL A 23 -6.25 -13.84 25.65
N ASP A 24 -5.54 -14.80 26.24
CA ASP A 24 -5.47 -16.17 25.74
C ASP A 24 -6.62 -16.98 26.36
N SER A 25 -7.37 -17.67 25.50
CA SER A 25 -8.51 -18.48 25.95
C SER A 25 -8.74 -19.65 24.99
N PHE A 26 -9.70 -20.48 25.32
CA PHE A 26 -10.05 -21.62 24.50
C PHE A 26 -11.55 -21.89 24.49
N VAL A 27 -11.98 -22.62 23.49
CA VAL A 27 -13.33 -23.17 23.36
C VAL A 27 -13.21 -24.68 23.17
N VAL A 28 -13.95 -25.45 23.98
CA VAL A 28 -14.08 -26.88 23.75
C VAL A 28 -15.16 -27.11 22.69
N ALA A 29 -14.80 -27.75 21.61
CA ALA A 29 -15.66 -28.05 20.47
C ALA A 29 -15.63 -29.57 20.26
N ASN A 30 -16.69 -30.28 20.63
CA ASN A 30 -16.71 -31.72 20.71
C ASN A 30 -15.59 -32.24 21.67
N THR A 31 -14.60 -32.94 21.13
CA THR A 31 -13.40 -33.43 21.84
C THR A 31 -12.17 -32.53 21.68
N ASP A 32 -12.25 -31.53 20.84
CA ASP A 32 -11.15 -30.66 20.50
C ASP A 32 -11.13 -29.39 21.35
N THR A 33 -9.93 -28.94 21.70
CA THR A 33 -9.71 -27.63 22.31
C THR A 33 -9.21 -26.67 21.25
N VAL A 34 -10.00 -25.64 20.97
CA VAL A 34 -9.66 -24.58 20.00
C VAL A 34 -9.18 -23.36 20.75
N TRP A 35 -7.90 -23.07 20.64
CA TRP A 35 -7.28 -21.91 21.26
C TRP A 35 -7.49 -20.65 20.44
N PHE A 36 -7.72 -19.54 21.11
CA PHE A 36 -7.78 -18.24 20.51
C PHE A 36 -7.10 -17.17 21.36
N ASN A 37 -6.62 -16.13 20.69
CA ASN A 37 -6.07 -14.95 21.33
C ASN A 37 -6.84 -13.72 20.85
N LEU A 38 -7.23 -12.86 21.78
CA LEU A 38 -8.01 -11.66 21.49
C LEU A 38 -7.38 -10.44 22.14
N SER A 39 -7.34 -9.35 21.39
CA SER A 39 -7.09 -8.00 21.93
C SER A 39 -8.14 -7.03 21.39
N ALA A 40 -8.46 -6.01 22.16
CA ALA A 40 -9.39 -4.97 21.74
C ALA A 40 -8.86 -3.59 22.13
N ASP A 41 -8.93 -2.67 21.21
CA ASP A 41 -8.72 -1.24 21.45
C ASP A 41 -10.08 -0.53 21.41
N ALA A 42 -10.45 0.12 22.50
CA ALA A 42 -11.63 0.97 22.51
C ALA A 42 -11.48 2.16 21.56
N VAL A 43 -10.26 2.70 21.48
CA VAL A 43 -9.86 3.80 20.61
C VAL A 43 -8.50 3.45 20.02
N HIS A 44 -8.47 2.93 18.80
CA HIS A 44 -7.22 2.57 18.15
C HIS A 44 -6.40 3.83 17.83
N PRO A 45 -5.09 3.87 18.19
CA PRO A 45 -4.30 5.10 18.14
C PRO A 45 -4.14 5.70 16.73
N SER A 46 -4.23 4.88 15.68
CA SER A 46 -4.06 5.35 14.30
C SER A 46 -5.32 5.95 13.67
N ASN A 47 -6.52 5.64 14.15
CA ASN A 47 -7.77 6.03 13.48
C ASN A 47 -8.92 6.38 14.41
N ASN A 48 -8.70 6.33 15.73
CA ASN A 48 -9.69 6.62 16.80
C ASN A 48 -10.97 5.76 16.70
N ARG A 49 -10.89 4.57 16.12
CA ARG A 49 -12.03 3.65 15.99
C ARG A 49 -11.83 2.43 16.89
N PRO A 50 -12.92 1.82 17.41
CA PRO A 50 -12.81 0.54 18.09
C PRO A 50 -12.28 -0.53 17.14
N GLN A 51 -11.37 -1.36 17.63
CA GLN A 51 -10.79 -2.46 16.87
C GLN A 51 -10.69 -3.71 17.74
N ILE A 52 -11.02 -4.86 17.17
CA ILE A 52 -10.74 -6.17 17.77
C ILE A 52 -9.79 -6.93 16.85
N ARG A 53 -8.77 -7.51 17.41
CA ARG A 53 -7.88 -8.46 16.76
C ARG A 53 -8.13 -9.84 17.37
N LEU A 54 -8.50 -10.79 16.53
CA LEU A 54 -8.73 -12.18 16.92
C LEU A 54 -7.79 -13.09 16.15
N ARG A 55 -7.08 -13.95 16.86
CA ARG A 55 -6.30 -15.05 16.30
C ARG A 55 -6.93 -16.37 16.77
N VAL A 56 -7.15 -17.29 15.85
CA VAL A 56 -7.73 -18.60 16.15
C VAL A 56 -6.84 -19.68 15.57
N LYS A 57 -6.46 -20.66 16.38
CA LYS A 57 -5.72 -21.85 15.94
C LYS A 57 -6.66 -23.03 15.91
N LEU A 58 -7.06 -23.45 14.72
CA LEU A 58 -7.88 -24.64 14.52
C LEU A 58 -7.02 -25.90 14.54
N PRO A 59 -7.42 -26.94 15.26
CA PRO A 59 -6.68 -28.22 15.30
C PRO A 59 -6.80 -28.98 13.97
N THR A 60 -7.93 -28.84 13.28
CA THR A 60 -8.23 -29.48 12.00
C THR A 60 -8.97 -28.54 11.05
N SER A 61 -9.09 -28.91 9.78
CA SER A 61 -9.86 -28.17 8.77
C SER A 61 -11.38 -28.36 8.87
N GLY A 62 -11.87 -29.18 9.81
CA GLY A 62 -13.30 -29.50 9.95
C GLY A 62 -14.16 -28.43 10.59
N TYR A 63 -13.56 -27.41 11.20
CA TYR A 63 -14.27 -26.34 11.88
C TYR A 63 -14.41 -25.09 11.02
N LYS A 64 -15.54 -24.40 11.22
CA LYS A 64 -15.81 -23.06 10.69
C LYS A 64 -15.85 -22.07 11.84
N VAL A 65 -15.13 -20.98 11.71
CA VAL A 65 -15.16 -19.87 12.66
C VAL A 65 -16.22 -18.88 12.20
N VAL A 66 -17.22 -18.64 13.06
CA VAL A 66 -18.25 -17.62 12.84
C VAL A 66 -17.96 -16.44 13.74
N LEU A 67 -17.88 -15.26 13.18
CA LEU A 67 -17.74 -14.01 13.92
C LEU A 67 -19.10 -13.41 14.17
N LYS A 68 -19.39 -13.11 15.44
CA LYS A 68 -20.63 -12.51 15.91
C LYS A 68 -20.32 -11.12 16.46
N SER A 69 -20.97 -10.10 15.96
CA SER A 69 -20.86 -8.76 16.53
C SER A 69 -22.23 -8.16 16.78
N GLY A 70 -22.32 -7.29 17.77
CA GLY A 70 -23.51 -6.49 18.05
C GLY A 70 -23.07 -5.05 18.32
N ALA A 71 -23.78 -4.09 17.73
CA ALA A 71 -23.62 -2.67 18.00
C ALA A 71 -25.01 -2.02 18.01
N ALA A 72 -25.17 -0.96 18.79
CA ALA A 72 -26.43 -0.20 18.82
C ALA A 72 -26.64 0.57 17.49
N SER A 73 -25.56 0.93 16.81
CA SER A 73 -25.56 1.62 15.52
C SER A 73 -24.20 1.48 14.83
N GLY A 74 -24.15 1.73 13.51
CA GLY A 74 -22.93 1.73 12.73
C GLY A 74 -22.72 0.46 11.93
N THR A 75 -21.56 0.36 11.28
CA THR A 75 -21.16 -0.77 10.45
C THR A 75 -19.91 -1.42 11.05
N VAL A 76 -19.91 -2.74 11.12
CA VAL A 76 -18.74 -3.53 11.51
C VAL A 76 -18.10 -4.12 10.27
N HIS A 77 -16.81 -3.93 10.13
CA HIS A 77 -16.01 -4.51 9.04
C HIS A 77 -15.13 -5.62 9.59
N TYR A 78 -15.03 -6.71 8.85
CA TYR A 78 -14.17 -7.84 9.15
C TYR A 78 -13.15 -8.03 8.03
N TRP A 79 -11.88 -8.21 8.44
CA TRP A 79 -10.82 -8.63 7.53
C TRP A 79 -10.20 -9.90 8.07
N ASN A 80 -9.95 -10.84 7.19
CA ASN A 80 -9.23 -12.06 7.54
C ASN A 80 -7.87 -12.12 6.87
N VAL A 81 -6.90 -12.60 7.60
CA VAL A 81 -5.54 -12.85 7.13
C VAL A 81 -5.13 -14.25 7.58
N THR A 82 -4.56 -15.04 6.70
CA THR A 82 -3.94 -16.30 7.11
C THR A 82 -2.56 -15.97 7.69
N GLU A 83 -2.38 -16.23 8.98
CA GLU A 83 -1.10 -16.06 9.64
C GLU A 83 -0.32 -17.38 9.54
N LEU A 84 0.87 -17.35 8.97
CA LEU A 84 1.78 -18.49 8.91
C LEU A 84 2.69 -18.51 10.13
N THR A 85 3.22 -19.70 10.45
CA THR A 85 4.19 -19.90 11.54
C THR A 85 5.54 -19.22 11.30
N SER A 86 5.84 -18.84 10.05
CA SER A 86 6.95 -17.98 9.68
C SER A 86 6.41 -16.58 9.40
N ASP A 87 7.05 -15.54 9.90
CA ASP A 87 6.63 -14.13 9.78
C ASP A 87 6.60 -13.58 8.34
N VAL A 88 6.67 -14.42 7.33
CA VAL A 88 6.90 -14.07 5.93
C VAL A 88 5.65 -14.21 5.05
N GLY A 89 4.46 -14.17 5.60
CA GLY A 89 3.21 -14.12 4.82
C GLY A 89 2.65 -15.48 4.38
N ASN A 90 1.71 -15.47 3.46
CA ASN A 90 0.90 -16.63 3.07
C ASN A 90 1.53 -17.49 1.95
N TRP A 91 2.78 -17.81 2.03
CA TRP A 91 3.51 -18.54 0.97
C TRP A 91 2.81 -19.85 0.58
N GLY A 92 2.23 -19.87 -0.63
CA GLY A 92 1.58 -21.05 -1.19
C GLY A 92 0.25 -21.45 -0.55
N MET A 93 -0.22 -20.73 0.47
CA MET A 93 -1.52 -20.98 1.10
C MET A 93 -2.59 -20.06 0.52
N PRO A 94 -3.79 -20.56 0.22
CA PRO A 94 -4.89 -19.71 -0.20
C PRO A 94 -5.34 -18.83 0.97
N PHE A 95 -5.71 -17.58 0.68
CA PHE A 95 -6.38 -16.73 1.67
C PHE A 95 -7.72 -17.33 2.10
N SER A 96 -8.00 -17.31 3.39
CA SER A 96 -9.32 -17.64 3.91
C SER A 96 -10.34 -16.63 3.36
N THR A 97 -11.56 -17.09 3.09
CA THR A 97 -12.65 -16.25 2.64
C THR A 97 -13.80 -16.30 3.62
N PHE A 98 -14.51 -15.20 3.80
CA PHE A 98 -15.79 -15.24 4.49
C PHE A 98 -16.83 -15.89 3.58
N ALA A 99 -17.36 -17.02 4.00
CA ALA A 99 -18.34 -17.80 3.26
C ALA A 99 -19.45 -18.28 4.17
N VAL A 100 -20.59 -18.64 3.60
CA VAL A 100 -21.76 -19.13 4.34
C VAL A 100 -22.17 -20.51 3.83
N PRO A 101 -21.47 -21.58 4.19
CA PRO A 101 -21.89 -22.90 3.77
C PRO A 101 -22.94 -23.46 4.74
N GLY A 102 -24.20 -23.49 4.31
CA GLY A 102 -25.27 -24.26 4.94
C GLY A 102 -25.88 -23.72 6.23
N ILE A 103 -25.64 -22.46 6.58
CA ILE A 103 -26.26 -21.77 7.72
C ILE A 103 -26.69 -20.36 7.31
N SER A 104 -27.75 -19.84 7.94
CA SER A 104 -28.26 -18.49 7.66
C SER A 104 -27.37 -17.42 8.32
N LEU A 105 -26.27 -17.10 7.66
CA LEU A 105 -25.31 -16.08 8.08
C LEU A 105 -25.01 -15.14 6.89
N THR A 106 -24.44 -13.99 7.18
CA THR A 106 -24.00 -13.05 6.12
C THR A 106 -22.63 -13.44 5.62
N ALA A 107 -22.52 -13.71 4.31
CA ALA A 107 -21.24 -13.90 3.67
C ALA A 107 -20.46 -12.57 3.61
N GLY A 108 -19.14 -12.66 3.61
CA GLY A 108 -18.27 -11.53 3.31
C GLY A 108 -18.35 -11.14 1.84
N ASP A 109 -17.97 -9.91 1.56
CA ASP A 109 -17.79 -9.40 0.19
C ASP A 109 -16.31 -9.04 -0.07
N LYS A 110 -16.03 -8.44 -1.21
CA LYS A 110 -14.67 -8.04 -1.61
C LYS A 110 -14.37 -6.56 -1.41
N THR A 111 -15.32 -5.79 -0.87
CA THR A 111 -15.17 -4.35 -0.67
C THR A 111 -14.20 -4.07 0.49
N TYR A 112 -13.65 -2.85 0.49
CA TYR A 112 -12.67 -2.43 1.51
C TYR A 112 -11.43 -3.34 1.64
N GLY A 113 -11.08 -4.07 0.56
CA GLY A 113 -10.00 -5.05 0.56
C GLY A 113 -8.60 -4.48 0.31
N ILE A 114 -8.47 -3.18 0.08
CA ILE A 114 -7.19 -2.54 -0.22
C ILE A 114 -6.45 -2.21 1.07
N GLY A 115 -5.34 -2.92 1.32
CA GLY A 115 -4.51 -2.78 2.50
C GLY A 115 -3.33 -1.81 2.35
N ALA A 116 -2.53 -1.70 3.39
CA ALA A 116 -1.28 -0.94 3.37
C ALA A 116 -0.21 -1.64 2.51
N PRO A 117 0.67 -0.88 1.82
CA PRO A 117 0.74 0.60 1.73
C PRO A 117 -0.20 1.21 0.68
N ALA A 118 -0.94 0.40 -0.10
CA ALA A 118 -1.75 0.84 -1.24
C ALA A 118 -2.92 1.77 -0.82
N CYS A 119 -3.34 1.73 0.44
CA CYS A 119 -4.36 2.64 0.98
C CYS A 119 -3.86 4.09 1.18
N SER A 120 -2.57 4.38 0.97
CA SER A 120 -2.04 5.74 1.06
C SER A 120 -2.52 6.63 -0.08
N TYR A 121 -2.78 7.90 0.21
CA TYR A 121 -3.10 8.92 -0.82
C TYR A 121 -1.94 9.15 -1.79
N SER A 122 -0.71 9.10 -1.29
CA SER A 122 0.49 9.34 -2.08
C SER A 122 0.81 8.20 -3.05
N CYS A 123 0.40 6.97 -2.73
CA CYS A 123 0.64 5.81 -3.57
C CYS A 123 -0.33 5.77 -4.76
N MET A 124 0.17 5.31 -5.90
CA MET A 124 -0.68 4.85 -7.00
C MET A 124 -1.04 3.38 -6.73
N THR A 125 -2.31 3.14 -6.51
CA THR A 125 -2.84 1.80 -6.22
C THR A 125 -3.22 1.10 -7.51
N VAL A 126 -2.70 -0.09 -7.72
CA VAL A 126 -2.85 -0.82 -8.98
C VAL A 126 -3.66 -2.09 -8.76
N ALA A 127 -4.77 -2.23 -9.46
CA ALA A 127 -5.53 -3.47 -9.57
C ALA A 127 -4.93 -4.38 -10.65
N ALA A 128 -5.32 -5.65 -10.65
CA ALA A 128 -4.83 -6.64 -11.59
C ALA A 128 -5.92 -7.12 -12.56
N TYR A 129 -5.55 -7.30 -13.83
CA TYR A 129 -6.34 -8.01 -14.83
C TYR A 129 -5.50 -9.05 -15.55
N ALA A 130 -6.17 -9.98 -16.25
CA ALA A 130 -5.50 -10.99 -17.07
C ALA A 130 -4.78 -10.32 -18.25
N ALA A 131 -3.48 -10.58 -18.39
CA ALA A 131 -2.71 -10.04 -19.51
C ALA A 131 -3.39 -10.36 -20.86
N GLU A 132 -3.43 -9.37 -21.74
CA GLU A 132 -4.07 -9.49 -23.04
C GLU A 132 -3.06 -9.99 -24.06
N PHE A 133 -3.51 -10.87 -24.93
CA PHE A 133 -2.70 -11.40 -26.04
C PHE A 133 -3.61 -11.75 -27.23
N VAL A 134 -3.03 -11.76 -28.40
CA VAL A 134 -3.74 -12.06 -29.64
C VAL A 134 -3.26 -13.41 -30.19
N VAL A 135 -4.21 -14.29 -30.50
CA VAL A 135 -3.94 -15.56 -31.19
C VAL A 135 -4.90 -15.66 -32.39
N ASN A 136 -4.34 -15.85 -33.57
CA ASN A 136 -5.10 -15.95 -34.82
C ASN A 136 -6.11 -14.80 -35.02
N GLY A 137 -5.70 -13.58 -34.67
CA GLY A 137 -6.55 -12.38 -34.78
C GLY A 137 -7.59 -12.20 -33.68
N SER A 138 -7.75 -13.16 -32.77
CA SER A 138 -8.66 -13.07 -31.63
C SER A 138 -7.95 -12.58 -30.38
N LEU A 139 -8.55 -11.65 -29.66
CA LEU A 139 -8.05 -11.10 -28.39
C LEU A 139 -8.51 -12.00 -27.24
N TYR A 140 -7.56 -12.41 -26.42
CA TYR A 140 -7.76 -13.17 -25.18
C TYR A 140 -7.26 -12.37 -23.97
N GLY A 141 -7.79 -12.70 -22.79
CA GLY A 141 -7.41 -12.00 -21.55
C GLY A 141 -8.29 -10.77 -21.31
N GLY A 142 -7.78 -9.87 -20.51
CA GLY A 142 -8.44 -8.60 -20.21
C GLY A 142 -9.43 -8.64 -19.05
N GLN A 143 -9.81 -9.82 -18.53
CA GLN A 143 -10.76 -9.96 -17.42
C GLN A 143 -10.12 -9.52 -16.10
N PHE A 144 -10.94 -8.99 -15.20
CA PHE A 144 -10.50 -8.64 -13.84
C PHE A 144 -9.97 -9.89 -13.10
N ALA A 145 -8.83 -9.75 -12.45
CA ALA A 145 -8.25 -10.85 -11.69
C ALA A 145 -9.04 -11.11 -10.40
N SER A 146 -9.48 -12.34 -10.18
CA SER A 146 -10.34 -12.70 -9.04
C SER A 146 -9.70 -12.43 -7.67
N PHE A 147 -8.38 -12.43 -7.60
CA PHE A 147 -7.59 -12.16 -6.39
C PHE A 147 -7.32 -10.67 -6.16
N SER A 148 -7.60 -9.81 -7.14
CA SER A 148 -7.34 -8.38 -7.00
C SER A 148 -8.27 -7.76 -5.97
N SER A 149 -7.71 -7.05 -5.01
CA SER A 149 -8.47 -6.32 -4.00
C SER A 149 -9.37 -5.26 -4.63
N VAL A 150 -10.52 -5.05 -4.01
CA VAL A 150 -11.56 -4.11 -4.43
C VAL A 150 -11.70 -3.02 -3.38
N GLY A 151 -11.81 -1.79 -3.83
CA GLY A 151 -12.13 -0.64 -2.97
C GLY A 151 -13.64 -0.51 -2.65
N PRO A 152 -14.05 0.65 -2.17
CA PRO A 152 -13.22 1.81 -1.82
C PRO A 152 -12.38 1.57 -0.55
N LEU A 153 -11.64 2.59 -0.08
CA LEU A 153 -11.06 2.56 1.26
C LEU A 153 -12.16 2.73 2.31
N ILE A 154 -11.87 2.36 3.56
CA ILE A 154 -12.83 2.44 4.67
C ILE A 154 -13.37 3.86 4.93
N ASN A 155 -12.68 4.89 4.46
CA ASN A 155 -13.11 6.29 4.50
C ASN A 155 -13.84 6.73 3.21
N ASN A 156 -14.24 5.78 2.37
CA ASN A 156 -14.87 5.97 1.06
C ASN A 156 -13.99 6.65 0.00
N THR A 157 -12.69 6.77 0.23
CA THR A 157 -11.76 7.21 -0.83
C THR A 157 -11.78 6.18 -1.96
N LEU A 158 -11.96 6.65 -3.18
CA LEU A 158 -11.99 5.81 -4.36
C LEU A 158 -10.58 5.27 -4.67
N LYS A 159 -10.44 3.97 -4.62
CA LYS A 159 -9.27 3.17 -4.98
C LYS A 159 -9.75 1.86 -5.60
N PRO A 160 -8.94 1.18 -6.45
CA PRO A 160 -7.60 1.52 -6.91
C PRO A 160 -7.58 2.74 -7.83
N ASP A 161 -6.38 3.26 -8.18
CA ASP A 161 -6.24 4.37 -9.13
C ASP A 161 -6.32 3.87 -10.58
N ILE A 162 -5.67 2.75 -10.89
CA ILE A 162 -5.55 2.20 -12.24
C ILE A 162 -5.49 0.67 -12.18
N SER A 163 -5.67 -0.02 -13.28
CA SER A 163 -5.42 -1.46 -13.40
C SER A 163 -4.32 -1.77 -14.42
N GLY A 164 -3.52 -2.77 -14.10
CA GLY A 164 -2.44 -3.27 -14.96
C GLY A 164 -2.51 -4.78 -15.15
N PRO A 165 -1.81 -5.35 -16.17
CA PRO A 165 -1.75 -6.79 -16.34
C PRO A 165 -1.06 -7.44 -15.13
N GLY A 166 -1.72 -8.42 -14.53
CA GLY A 166 -1.25 -9.08 -13.31
C GLY A 166 -1.50 -10.58 -13.27
N VAL A 167 -2.04 -11.16 -14.35
CA VAL A 167 -2.22 -12.60 -14.49
C VAL A 167 -1.37 -13.10 -15.64
N SER A 168 -0.59 -14.14 -15.39
CA SER A 168 0.28 -14.77 -16.39
C SER A 168 1.32 -13.82 -17.00
N VAL A 169 1.88 -12.95 -16.19
CA VAL A 169 2.90 -11.97 -16.61
C VAL A 169 4.25 -12.67 -16.68
N ALA A 170 4.88 -12.61 -17.85
CA ALA A 170 6.20 -13.17 -18.09
C ALA A 170 7.30 -12.18 -17.67
N SER A 171 8.26 -12.66 -16.90
CA SER A 171 9.43 -11.88 -16.49
C SER A 171 10.63 -12.77 -16.23
N SER A 172 11.82 -12.16 -16.16
CA SER A 172 13.03 -12.84 -15.69
C SER A 172 12.91 -13.23 -14.22
N ILE A 173 13.48 -14.36 -13.87
CA ILE A 173 13.62 -14.81 -12.48
C ILE A 173 15.11 -14.91 -12.12
N SER A 174 15.41 -14.91 -10.83
CA SER A 174 16.79 -15.01 -10.37
C SER A 174 17.43 -16.31 -10.85
N SER A 175 18.63 -16.19 -11.42
CA SER A 175 19.45 -17.35 -11.78
C SER A 175 20.10 -18.03 -10.56
N TYR A 176 19.90 -17.48 -9.36
CA TYR A 176 20.39 -18.04 -8.08
C TYR A 176 19.27 -18.62 -7.22
N THR A 177 18.04 -18.71 -7.76
CA THR A 177 16.94 -19.27 -6.99
C THR A 177 17.07 -20.77 -6.89
N ASP A 178 16.83 -21.31 -5.70
CA ASP A 178 16.72 -22.74 -5.44
C ASP A 178 15.29 -23.26 -5.70
N ASN A 179 14.34 -22.35 -5.97
CA ASN A 179 12.96 -22.71 -6.25
C ASN A 179 12.80 -23.26 -7.67
N ASN A 180 12.04 -24.33 -7.78
CA ASN A 180 11.71 -24.95 -9.04
C ASN A 180 10.50 -24.25 -9.68
N PHE A 181 10.75 -23.37 -10.65
CA PHE A 181 9.71 -22.67 -11.39
C PHE A 181 9.47 -23.30 -12.76
N SER A 182 8.23 -23.26 -13.24
CA SER A 182 7.92 -23.62 -14.62
C SER A 182 8.50 -22.54 -15.56
N GLN A 183 9.65 -22.83 -16.14
CA GLN A 183 10.31 -21.95 -17.10
C GLN A 183 9.56 -21.93 -18.41
N ILE A 184 9.41 -20.74 -19.02
CA ILE A 184 8.86 -20.57 -20.38
C ILE A 184 9.96 -20.42 -21.42
N THR A 185 11.10 -19.85 -21.03
CA THR A 185 12.29 -19.67 -21.87
C THR A 185 13.49 -19.30 -20.99
N SER A 186 14.66 -19.24 -21.60
CA SER A 186 15.87 -18.71 -20.97
C SER A 186 16.72 -17.97 -21.99
N VAL A 187 17.55 -17.05 -21.51
CA VAL A 187 18.53 -16.29 -22.31
C VAL A 187 19.92 -16.51 -21.72
N MET A 188 20.90 -16.75 -22.58
CA MET A 188 22.31 -16.82 -22.18
C MET A 188 22.93 -15.43 -22.33
N PHE A 189 23.57 -14.94 -21.28
CA PHE A 189 24.31 -13.69 -21.31
C PHE A 189 25.57 -13.83 -20.45
N ASN A 190 26.73 -13.44 -21.02
CA ASN A 190 28.04 -13.55 -20.36
C ASN A 190 28.30 -14.94 -19.74
N GLY A 191 28.02 -16.02 -20.49
CA GLY A 191 28.23 -17.41 -20.05
C GLY A 191 27.27 -17.93 -18.98
N ARG A 192 26.22 -17.18 -18.64
CA ARG A 192 25.21 -17.53 -17.64
C ARG A 192 23.82 -17.58 -18.24
N THR A 193 23.02 -18.55 -17.80
CA THR A 193 21.63 -18.71 -18.23
C THR A 193 20.70 -17.96 -17.28
N TYR A 194 19.83 -17.14 -17.83
CA TYR A 194 18.81 -16.37 -17.13
C TYR A 194 17.43 -16.90 -17.52
N PRO A 195 16.73 -17.55 -16.60
CA PRO A 195 15.41 -18.12 -16.87
C PRO A 195 14.31 -17.07 -16.82
N PHE A 196 13.21 -17.36 -17.52
CA PHE A 196 11.96 -16.59 -17.50
C PHE A 196 10.81 -17.49 -17.08
N ALA A 197 9.89 -16.96 -16.30
CA ALA A 197 8.67 -17.65 -15.88
C ALA A 197 7.46 -16.71 -15.92
N ARG A 198 6.26 -17.29 -15.76
CA ARG A 198 5.03 -16.53 -15.64
C ARG A 198 4.52 -16.60 -14.22
N PHE A 199 4.15 -15.42 -13.68
CA PHE A 199 3.54 -15.29 -12.37
C PHE A 199 2.23 -14.52 -12.44
N SER A 200 1.41 -14.70 -11.41
CA SER A 200 0.14 -13.99 -11.26
C SER A 200 0.07 -13.35 -9.88
N GLY A 201 -0.41 -12.12 -9.81
CA GLY A 201 -0.54 -11.34 -8.59
C GLY A 201 -0.61 -9.84 -8.89
N THR A 202 -1.18 -9.05 -7.99
CA THR A 202 -1.05 -7.59 -8.03
C THR A 202 0.42 -7.15 -7.88
N SER A 203 1.27 -8.02 -7.31
CA SER A 203 2.73 -7.87 -7.28
C SER A 203 3.38 -7.85 -8.67
N MET A 204 2.72 -8.39 -9.71
CA MET A 204 3.14 -8.35 -11.11
C MET A 204 2.54 -7.15 -11.83
N SER A 205 1.34 -6.75 -11.44
CA SER A 205 0.64 -5.59 -12.01
C SER A 205 1.31 -4.26 -11.64
N SER A 206 1.72 -4.13 -10.39
CA SER A 206 2.33 -2.91 -9.85
C SER A 206 3.64 -2.51 -10.58
N PRO A 207 4.62 -3.39 -10.79
CA PRO A 207 5.85 -3.04 -11.50
C PRO A 207 5.63 -2.74 -12.99
N VAL A 208 4.60 -3.32 -13.62
CA VAL A 208 4.25 -2.93 -15.00
C VAL A 208 3.83 -1.46 -15.05
N VAL A 209 2.98 -1.03 -14.13
CA VAL A 209 2.57 0.39 -14.04
C VAL A 209 3.75 1.27 -13.63
N ALA A 210 4.64 0.81 -12.74
CA ALA A 210 5.85 1.54 -12.38
C ALA A 210 6.79 1.73 -13.59
N GLY A 211 6.90 0.74 -14.47
CA GLY A 211 7.62 0.85 -15.74
C GLY A 211 7.01 1.91 -16.68
N VAL A 212 5.68 1.99 -16.73
CA VAL A 212 5.00 3.04 -17.51
C VAL A 212 5.27 4.43 -16.90
N VAL A 213 5.28 4.56 -15.57
CA VAL A 213 5.67 5.81 -14.89
C VAL A 213 7.10 6.21 -15.21
N ALA A 214 8.03 5.25 -15.26
CA ALA A 214 9.41 5.52 -15.66
C ALA A 214 9.51 6.06 -17.09
N LEU A 215 8.77 5.48 -18.04
CA LEU A 215 8.71 5.97 -19.42
C LEU A 215 8.05 7.36 -19.52
N ILE A 216 7.04 7.66 -18.70
CA ILE A 216 6.44 8.99 -18.61
C ILE A 216 7.48 10.01 -18.13
N LEU A 217 8.28 9.66 -17.12
CA LEU A 217 9.35 10.52 -16.60
C LEU A 217 10.54 10.66 -17.55
N GLU A 218 10.83 9.63 -18.34
CA GLU A 218 11.82 9.73 -19.43
C GLU A 218 11.34 10.71 -20.51
N ALA A 219 10.06 10.65 -20.86
CA ALA A 219 9.45 11.58 -21.83
C ALA A 219 9.37 13.02 -21.29
N ASN A 220 9.11 13.19 -20.01
CA ASN A 220 9.03 14.50 -19.35
C ASN A 220 9.44 14.41 -17.87
N PRO A 221 10.73 14.67 -17.55
CA PRO A 221 11.28 14.53 -16.21
C PRO A 221 10.79 15.60 -15.20
N TYR A 222 10.08 16.62 -15.68
CA TYR A 222 9.61 17.73 -14.84
C TYR A 222 8.19 17.53 -14.29
N LEU A 223 7.55 16.41 -14.59
CA LEU A 223 6.21 16.13 -14.11
C LEU A 223 6.21 15.82 -12.60
N SER A 224 5.31 16.46 -11.89
CA SER A 224 5.04 16.12 -10.49
C SER A 224 4.32 14.77 -10.37
N PRO A 225 4.38 14.10 -9.21
CA PRO A 225 3.63 12.86 -8.97
C PRO A 225 2.13 12.99 -9.25
N GLN A 226 1.54 14.15 -8.96
CA GLN A 226 0.13 14.39 -9.24
C GLN A 226 -0.16 14.48 -10.74
N GLN A 227 0.69 15.19 -11.50
CA GLN A 227 0.56 15.27 -12.96
C GLN A 227 0.69 13.89 -13.61
N ILE A 228 1.58 13.03 -13.12
CA ILE A 228 1.71 11.65 -13.60
C ILE A 228 0.42 10.86 -13.33
N LYS A 229 -0.16 10.98 -12.12
CA LYS A 229 -1.46 10.36 -11.80
C LYS A 229 -2.56 10.86 -12.74
N ASP A 230 -2.60 12.16 -13.01
CA ASP A 230 -3.61 12.77 -13.89
C ASP A 230 -3.44 12.33 -15.35
N ILE A 231 -2.20 12.20 -15.85
CA ILE A 231 -1.90 11.65 -17.18
C ILE A 231 -2.39 10.21 -17.28
N ILE A 232 -2.06 9.36 -16.30
CA ILE A 232 -2.48 7.95 -16.30
C ILE A 232 -4.00 7.84 -16.25
N LYS A 233 -4.66 8.67 -15.44
CA LYS A 233 -6.11 8.75 -15.33
C LYS A 233 -6.77 9.15 -16.67
N GLN A 234 -6.27 10.20 -17.30
CA GLN A 234 -6.84 10.74 -18.56
C GLN A 234 -6.64 9.79 -19.74
N THR A 235 -5.58 9.01 -19.71
CA THR A 235 -5.20 8.10 -20.81
C THR A 235 -5.61 6.65 -20.54
N ALA A 236 -6.27 6.38 -19.42
CA ALA A 236 -6.74 5.04 -19.08
C ALA A 236 -7.63 4.47 -20.18
N ARG A 237 -7.34 3.23 -20.60
CA ARG A 237 -8.12 2.54 -21.63
C ARG A 237 -9.36 1.90 -21.04
N LEU A 238 -10.49 2.13 -21.69
CA LEU A 238 -11.74 1.45 -21.38
C LEU A 238 -12.03 0.40 -22.46
N ASP A 239 -12.64 -0.71 -22.06
CA ASP A 239 -13.05 -1.80 -22.94
C ASP A 239 -14.34 -2.49 -22.45
N GLN A 240 -14.72 -3.59 -23.07
CA GLN A 240 -15.92 -4.35 -22.73
C GLN A 240 -16.01 -4.81 -21.27
N TYR A 241 -14.89 -4.92 -20.55
CA TYR A 241 -14.85 -5.31 -19.15
C TYR A 241 -14.95 -4.10 -18.20
N THR A 242 -14.53 -2.93 -18.66
CA THR A 242 -14.46 -1.70 -17.85
C THR A 242 -15.64 -0.76 -18.10
N VAL A 243 -16.21 -0.75 -19.30
CA VAL A 243 -17.31 0.16 -19.71
C VAL A 243 -18.59 0.08 -18.86
N PRO A 244 -18.99 -1.08 -18.28
CA PRO A 244 -20.17 -1.11 -17.39
C PRO A 244 -20.01 -0.34 -16.08
N SER A 245 -18.81 0.15 -15.80
CA SER A 245 -18.48 0.86 -14.57
C SER A 245 -18.51 2.38 -14.77
N PRO A 246 -18.88 3.15 -13.74
CA PRO A 246 -18.76 4.62 -13.80
C PRO A 246 -17.32 5.05 -14.07
N PRO A 247 -17.07 6.35 -14.38
CA PRO A 247 -15.74 6.86 -14.76
C PRO A 247 -14.59 6.50 -13.82
N HIS A 248 -14.90 6.13 -12.56
CA HIS A 248 -13.98 5.50 -11.61
C HIS A 248 -14.65 4.31 -10.93
N SER A 249 -14.06 3.16 -11.10
CA SER A 249 -14.56 1.89 -10.54
C SER A 249 -13.72 1.47 -9.33
N THR A 250 -14.38 0.96 -8.29
CA THR A 250 -13.69 0.34 -7.13
C THR A 250 -12.94 -0.95 -7.49
N LYS A 251 -13.13 -1.48 -8.70
CA LYS A 251 -12.38 -2.64 -9.25
C LYS A 251 -11.25 -2.21 -10.18
N TRP A 252 -11.56 -1.35 -11.14
CA TRP A 252 -10.67 -1.01 -12.25
C TRP A 252 -9.90 0.30 -12.06
N GLY A 253 -10.26 1.11 -11.05
CA GLY A 253 -9.84 2.48 -10.98
C GLY A 253 -10.40 3.28 -12.16
N TRP A 254 -9.59 4.07 -12.80
CA TRP A 254 -9.95 4.82 -14.01
C TRP A 254 -9.97 3.95 -15.29
N GLY A 255 -9.54 2.71 -15.20
CA GLY A 255 -9.51 1.76 -16.33
C GLY A 255 -8.21 0.98 -16.38
N LYS A 256 -7.83 0.53 -17.56
CA LYS A 256 -6.59 -0.19 -17.84
C LYS A 256 -5.46 0.77 -18.24
N ILE A 257 -4.25 0.52 -17.76
CA ILE A 257 -3.08 1.32 -18.12
C ILE A 257 -2.88 1.36 -19.65
N ASN A 258 -2.59 2.54 -20.19
CA ASN A 258 -2.27 2.76 -21.59
C ASN A 258 -0.94 3.51 -21.71
N ALA A 259 0.14 2.75 -21.81
CA ALA A 259 1.48 3.30 -21.83
C ALA A 259 1.69 4.27 -22.99
N HIS A 260 1.27 3.89 -24.21
CA HIS A 260 1.46 4.72 -25.41
C HIS A 260 0.76 6.09 -25.27
N ALA A 261 -0.53 6.09 -24.94
CA ALA A 261 -1.26 7.34 -24.79
C ALA A 261 -0.72 8.21 -23.64
N ALA A 262 -0.28 7.57 -22.55
CA ALA A 262 0.31 8.29 -21.41
C ALA A 262 1.63 8.96 -21.77
N ILE A 263 2.51 8.30 -22.51
CA ILE A 263 3.78 8.86 -22.99
C ILE A 263 3.53 10.03 -23.97
N VAL A 264 2.62 9.85 -24.94
CA VAL A 264 2.26 10.91 -25.89
C VAL A 264 1.71 12.14 -25.16
N LEU A 265 0.84 11.93 -24.16
CA LEU A 265 0.31 13.05 -23.37
C LEU A 265 1.42 13.71 -22.54
N ALA A 266 2.34 12.94 -21.96
CA ALA A 266 3.47 13.45 -21.18
C ALA A 266 4.39 14.36 -22.02
N LEU A 267 4.69 13.98 -23.28
CA LEU A 267 5.49 14.77 -24.22
C LEU A 267 4.82 16.11 -24.54
N ASN A 268 3.49 16.15 -24.56
CA ASN A 268 2.71 17.36 -24.88
C ASN A 268 2.32 18.16 -23.61
N THR A 269 2.59 17.64 -22.44
CA THR A 269 2.31 18.35 -21.18
C THR A 269 3.47 19.28 -20.89
N THR A 270 3.22 20.58 -20.87
CA THR A 270 4.20 21.55 -20.36
C THR A 270 4.36 21.25 -18.87
N GLY A 271 5.47 20.62 -18.52
CA GLY A 271 5.88 20.54 -17.11
C GLY A 271 6.04 22.00 -16.64
N VAL A 272 5.18 22.44 -15.74
CA VAL A 272 5.54 23.59 -14.94
C VAL A 272 6.77 23.10 -14.18
N GLN A 273 7.97 23.57 -14.60
CA GLN A 273 9.05 23.65 -13.65
C GLN A 273 8.47 24.42 -12.47
N GLN A 274 8.04 23.72 -11.42
CA GLN A 274 8.35 24.27 -10.13
C GLN A 274 9.88 24.36 -10.20
N LEU A 275 10.34 25.55 -10.53
CA LEU A 275 11.65 25.97 -10.09
C LEU A 275 11.60 25.59 -8.61
N LYS A 276 12.21 24.47 -8.26
CA LYS A 276 12.77 24.32 -6.93
C LYS A 276 13.68 25.51 -6.92
N GLU A 277 13.16 26.63 -6.41
CA GLU A 277 14.06 27.70 -6.03
C GLU A 277 15.02 26.97 -5.09
N GLU A 278 16.19 26.68 -5.60
CA GLU A 278 17.28 26.23 -4.75
C GLU A 278 17.27 27.28 -3.65
N PRO A 279 17.18 26.87 -2.37
CA PRO A 279 17.10 27.85 -1.29
C PRO A 279 18.23 28.81 -1.55
N THR A 280 17.91 30.09 -1.68
CA THR A 280 18.86 31.16 -1.98
C THR A 280 19.93 31.30 -0.89
N TRP A 281 19.87 30.44 0.10
CA TRP A 281 20.74 30.40 1.28
C TRP A 281 21.44 29.06 1.41
N ASP A 282 22.63 29.09 1.98
CA ASP A 282 23.48 27.93 2.23
C ASP A 282 23.89 27.84 3.68
N ILE A 283 24.26 26.62 4.14
CA ILE A 283 24.77 26.37 5.49
C ILE A 283 26.20 25.87 5.38
N PHE A 284 27.13 26.58 6.03
CA PHE A 284 28.53 26.18 6.06
C PHE A 284 29.19 26.46 7.44
N PRO A 285 30.21 25.68 7.84
CA PRO A 285 30.60 24.41 7.20
C PRO A 285 29.56 23.32 7.41
N ASN A 286 29.39 22.46 6.41
CA ASN A 286 28.58 21.24 6.50
C ASN A 286 29.39 20.09 5.86
N PRO A 287 29.87 19.09 6.61
CA PRO A 287 29.68 18.89 8.07
C PRO A 287 30.34 19.96 8.97
N THR A 288 29.85 20.05 10.21
CA THR A 288 30.38 20.99 11.24
C THR A 288 30.72 20.28 12.54
N SER A 289 31.70 20.84 13.25
CA SER A 289 32.02 20.45 14.62
C SER A 289 31.43 21.39 15.69
N GLY A 290 30.64 22.38 15.30
CA GLY A 290 30.03 23.28 16.30
C GLY A 290 29.26 24.45 15.73
N LYS A 291 29.90 25.39 15.07
CA LYS A 291 29.25 26.60 14.55
C LYS A 291 28.96 26.45 13.06
N VAL A 292 27.76 26.83 12.65
CA VAL A 292 27.36 26.95 11.23
C VAL A 292 26.91 28.37 10.94
N THR A 293 27.18 28.83 9.73
CA THR A 293 26.71 30.11 9.22
C THR A 293 25.71 29.86 8.10
N ILE A 294 24.63 30.61 8.10
CA ILE A 294 23.69 30.62 6.97
C ILE A 294 24.05 31.84 6.10
N SER A 295 24.41 31.56 4.83
CA SER A 295 24.67 32.61 3.84
C SER A 295 23.35 33.10 3.22
N ASN A 296 23.40 34.30 2.67
CA ASN A 296 22.29 34.90 1.88
C ASN A 296 20.94 34.90 2.59
N LEU A 297 20.93 35.13 3.89
CA LEU A 297 19.73 35.25 4.70
C LEU A 297 19.03 36.60 4.42
N LEU A 298 18.68 36.85 3.14
CA LEU A 298 18.04 38.08 2.70
C LEU A 298 16.54 38.04 2.93
N GLY A 299 15.94 39.16 3.31
CA GLY A 299 14.48 39.34 3.48
C GLY A 299 13.99 39.05 4.91
N ASP A 300 12.68 39.25 5.13
CA ASP A 300 12.03 39.09 6.44
C ASP A 300 11.93 37.63 6.89
N VAL A 301 12.89 37.23 7.71
CA VAL A 301 12.90 35.92 8.36
C VAL A 301 12.12 36.01 9.67
N GLN A 302 10.92 35.43 9.71
CA GLN A 302 10.09 35.38 10.92
C GLN A 302 10.66 34.43 11.97
N SER A 303 11.12 33.24 11.57
CA SER A 303 11.76 32.31 12.48
C SER A 303 12.78 31.41 11.81
N LEU A 304 13.74 30.96 12.60
CA LEU A 304 14.74 29.98 12.25
C LEU A 304 14.68 28.84 13.27
N GLN A 305 14.51 27.63 12.83
CA GLN A 305 14.29 26.44 13.65
C GLN A 305 15.27 25.35 13.26
N VAL A 306 15.75 24.61 14.24
CA VAL A 306 16.62 23.44 14.02
C VAL A 306 15.91 22.21 14.58
N PHE A 307 15.78 21.17 13.77
CA PHE A 307 15.18 19.90 14.16
C PHE A 307 16.20 18.79 14.04
N ASP A 308 16.11 17.79 14.90
CA ASP A 308 16.81 16.53 14.70
C ASP A 308 16.10 15.65 13.65
N TYR A 309 16.70 14.51 13.32
CA TYR A 309 16.16 13.57 12.33
C TYR A 309 14.80 12.96 12.72
N THR A 310 14.40 13.06 14.00
CA THR A 310 13.07 12.62 14.47
C THR A 310 12.01 13.69 14.34
N GLY A 311 12.38 14.92 13.91
CA GLY A 311 11.49 16.06 13.82
C GLY A 311 11.33 16.84 15.13
N LYS A 312 12.12 16.55 16.17
CA LYS A 312 12.08 17.26 17.45
C LYS A 312 12.85 18.57 17.33
N LEU A 313 12.19 19.67 17.73
CA LEU A 313 12.79 21.01 17.76
C LEU A 313 13.92 21.05 18.79
N GLN A 314 15.06 21.57 18.36
CA GLN A 314 16.26 21.74 19.18
C GLN A 314 16.44 23.21 19.57
N THR A 315 16.81 23.43 20.83
CA THR A 315 17.14 24.78 21.31
C THR A 315 18.60 25.08 21.01
N VAL A 316 18.85 26.05 20.13
CA VAL A 316 20.21 26.44 19.71
C VAL A 316 20.42 27.93 19.91
N LYS A 317 21.64 28.32 20.34
CA LYS A 317 22.03 29.73 20.45
C LYS A 317 22.37 30.28 19.09
N ARG A 318 21.75 31.42 18.76
CA ARG A 318 21.93 32.14 17.50
C ARG A 318 22.44 33.56 17.73
N ILE A 319 23.37 34.00 16.90
CA ILE A 319 23.83 35.40 16.83
C ILE A 319 23.88 35.76 15.33
N GLY A 320 22.97 36.60 14.87
CA GLY A 320 22.83 36.93 13.45
C GLY A 320 22.53 35.71 12.59
N SER A 321 23.38 35.41 11.60
CA SER A 321 23.33 34.24 10.74
C SER A 321 24.09 33.03 11.28
N VAL A 322 24.67 33.09 12.44
CA VAL A 322 25.50 32.04 13.03
C VAL A 322 24.74 31.28 14.11
N PHE A 323 24.73 29.94 13.99
CA PHE A 323 24.17 29.02 14.98
C PHE A 323 25.31 28.26 15.67
N ASN A 324 25.16 28.09 16.97
CA ASN A 324 26.05 27.26 17.75
C ASN A 324 25.38 25.90 18.03
N LEU A 325 25.83 24.87 17.37
CA LEU A 325 25.32 23.48 17.46
C LEU A 325 26.22 22.62 18.40
N SER A 326 27.24 23.17 19.00
CA SER A 326 28.22 22.41 19.81
C SER A 326 27.62 21.69 21.02
N GLN A 327 26.41 22.05 21.43
CA GLN A 327 25.67 21.41 22.53
C GLN A 327 24.79 20.25 22.05
N LEU A 328 24.66 20.05 20.74
CA LEU A 328 23.86 18.96 20.17
C LEU A 328 24.72 17.71 20.02
N ALA A 329 24.10 16.56 20.11
CA ALA A 329 24.76 15.28 19.82
C ALA A 329 25.21 15.21 18.35
N SER A 330 26.19 14.38 18.04
CA SER A 330 26.56 14.13 16.64
C SER A 330 25.42 13.51 15.90
N GLY A 331 25.05 14.08 14.74
CA GLY A 331 23.90 13.61 13.97
C GLY A 331 23.54 14.53 12.80
N ILE A 332 22.43 14.20 12.17
CA ILE A 332 21.83 14.99 11.07
C ILE A 332 20.77 15.91 11.66
N TYR A 333 20.81 17.16 11.27
CA TYR A 333 19.85 18.18 11.68
C TYR A 333 19.27 18.90 10.48
N ILE A 334 18.01 19.28 10.56
CA ILE A 334 17.29 20.03 9.55
C ILE A 334 17.11 21.47 10.01
N VAL A 335 17.56 22.42 9.22
CA VAL A 335 17.34 23.83 9.46
C VAL A 335 16.15 24.31 8.64
N ARG A 336 15.18 24.93 9.31
CA ARG A 336 13.96 25.48 8.68
C ARG A 336 13.95 27.00 8.84
N ILE A 337 13.75 27.69 7.73
CA ILE A 337 13.54 29.13 7.68
C ILE A 337 12.06 29.39 7.39
N VAL A 338 11.42 30.17 8.25
CA VAL A 338 10.02 30.60 8.04
C VAL A 338 10.01 32.08 7.66
N ARG A 339 9.42 32.39 6.52
CA ARG A 339 9.15 33.74 6.02
C ARG A 339 7.64 33.98 5.96
N GLU A 340 7.21 35.19 5.77
CA GLU A 340 5.79 35.54 5.80
C GLU A 340 4.91 34.68 4.86
N ASN A 341 5.42 34.31 3.68
CA ASN A 341 4.68 33.52 2.68
C ASN A 341 5.40 32.24 2.23
N LYS A 342 6.47 31.84 2.90
CA LYS A 342 7.30 30.71 2.46
C LYS A 342 8.01 30.03 3.61
N VAL A 343 8.01 28.69 3.57
CA VAL A 343 8.83 27.85 4.46
C VAL A 343 9.93 27.19 3.64
N GLU A 344 11.17 27.39 3.99
CA GLU A 344 12.34 26.77 3.35
C GLU A 344 13.06 25.89 4.35
N GLN A 345 13.59 24.74 3.90
CA GLN A 345 14.34 23.84 4.76
C GLN A 345 15.51 23.18 4.03
N ARG A 346 16.55 22.87 4.79
CA ARG A 346 17.77 22.23 4.30
C ARG A 346 18.37 21.27 5.33
#